data_9c250dc3cd5b2944db814e8d14aac153
#
_entry.id   9c250dc3cd5b2944db814e8d14aac153
#
_cell.length_a   1.000
_cell.length_b   1.000
_cell.length_c   1.000
_cell.angle_alpha   90.00
_cell.angle_beta   90.00
_cell.angle_gamma   90.00
#
_symmetry.space_group_name_H-M   'P 1'
#
loop_
_entity.id
_entity.type
_entity.pdbx_description
1 polymer ?
#
loop_
_entity_poly.entity_id
_entity_poly.type
_entity_poly.pdbx_seq_one_letter_code
_entity_poly.pdbx_strand_id
1 'polypeptide(L)'
;MSCPEFQLVFASLAQRDIDDILAYTIETWGAAQLEKYKRILDIAFRKLEQNPNIGKTGLPSDFRSLQAGSHVIFYRIDETSIHVVRILHGRMDFVRHLSEE
;
A
#
# COMPACT_ATOMS: atom_id res chain seq x y z
N MET A 1 5.98 11.99 26.22
CA MET A 1 4.99 11.00 25.83
C MET A 1 4.95 10.90 24.32
N SER A 2 5.09 9.71 23.81
CA SER A 2 5.09 9.53 22.36
C SER A 2 3.66 9.63 21.80
N CYS A 3 3.55 10.15 20.59
CA CYS A 3 2.27 10.12 19.89
C CYS A 3 1.92 8.67 19.55
N PRO A 4 0.64 8.29 19.72
CA PRO A 4 0.24 6.95 19.28
C PRO A 4 0.44 6.80 17.77
N GLU A 5 1.03 5.71 17.37
CA GLU A 5 1.16 5.40 15.96
C GLU A 5 -0.18 4.93 15.41
N PHE A 6 -0.42 5.23 14.15
CA PHE A 6 -1.60 4.71 13.48
C PHE A 6 -1.40 3.23 13.20
N GLN A 7 -2.46 2.46 13.35
CA GLN A 7 -2.45 1.03 13.09
C GLN A 7 -2.80 0.75 11.64
N LEU A 8 -1.95 -0.07 10.99
CA LEU A 8 -2.23 -0.52 9.63
C LEU A 8 -3.23 -1.68 9.66
N VAL A 9 -4.25 -1.58 8.83
CA VAL A 9 -5.24 -2.63 8.63
C VAL A 9 -5.30 -2.90 7.12
N PHE A 10 -5.15 -4.15 6.73
CA PHE A 10 -5.13 -4.52 5.31
C PHE A 10 -6.44 -5.17 4.91
N ALA A 11 -7.07 -4.64 3.87
CA ALA A 11 -8.23 -5.28 3.27
C ALA A 11 -7.79 -6.61 2.65
N SER A 12 -8.72 -7.55 2.50
CA SER A 12 -8.41 -8.87 1.94
C SER A 12 -7.78 -8.77 0.56
N LEU A 13 -8.28 -7.87 -0.28
CA LEU A 13 -7.72 -7.66 -1.62
C LEU A 13 -6.31 -7.06 -1.56
N ALA A 14 -6.05 -6.18 -0.58
CA ALA A 14 -4.72 -5.62 -0.41
C ALA A 14 -3.72 -6.70 -0.01
N GLN A 15 -4.11 -7.60 0.89
CA GLN A 15 -3.25 -8.70 1.30
C GLN A 15 -2.95 -9.61 0.11
N ARG A 16 -3.96 -9.90 -0.71
CA ARG A 16 -3.77 -10.68 -1.93
C ARG A 16 -2.83 -9.98 -2.90
N ASP A 17 -2.97 -8.65 -3.03
CA ASP A 17 -2.08 -7.87 -3.89
C ASP A 17 -0.62 -8.04 -3.44
N ILE A 18 -0.36 -7.96 -2.14
CA ILE A 18 0.99 -8.14 -1.60
C ILE A 18 1.52 -9.52 -1.94
N ASP A 19 0.72 -10.55 -1.69
CA ASP A 19 1.14 -11.93 -1.95
C ASP A 19 1.46 -12.13 -3.44
N ASP A 20 0.63 -11.58 -4.32
CA ASP A 20 0.85 -11.70 -5.77
C ASP A 20 2.10 -10.94 -6.22
N ILE A 21 2.33 -9.75 -5.65
CA ILE A 21 3.52 -8.95 -5.96
C ILE A 21 4.79 -9.72 -5.58
N LEU A 22 4.80 -10.31 -4.39
CA LEU A 22 5.97 -11.02 -3.90
C LEU A 22 6.21 -12.31 -4.69
N ALA A 23 5.14 -13.03 -5.01
CA ALA A 23 5.24 -14.25 -5.83
C ALA A 23 5.79 -13.94 -7.22
N TYR A 24 5.25 -12.91 -7.85
CA TYR A 24 5.72 -12.47 -9.17
C TYR A 24 7.19 -12.04 -9.12
N THR A 25 7.57 -11.33 -8.06
CA THR A 25 8.94 -10.81 -7.93
C THR A 25 9.94 -11.95 -7.83
N ILE A 26 9.67 -12.95 -6.99
CA ILE A 26 10.62 -14.06 -6.84
C ILE A 26 10.70 -14.91 -8.10
N GLU A 27 9.56 -15.15 -8.75
CA GLU A 27 9.52 -15.95 -9.98
C GLU A 27 10.24 -15.27 -11.14
N THR A 28 10.10 -13.96 -11.25
CA THR A 28 10.62 -13.19 -12.38
C THR A 28 12.07 -12.74 -12.15
N TRP A 29 12.39 -12.30 -10.92
CA TRP A 29 13.63 -11.61 -10.63
C TRP A 29 14.51 -12.30 -9.60
N GLY A 30 13.99 -13.31 -8.90
CA GLY A 30 14.78 -14.10 -7.94
C GLY A 30 14.75 -13.56 -6.52
N ALA A 31 15.43 -14.30 -5.62
CA ALA A 31 15.37 -14.07 -4.19
C ALA A 31 15.97 -12.72 -3.77
N ALA A 32 17.07 -12.29 -4.40
CA ALA A 32 17.70 -11.01 -4.04
C ALA A 32 16.76 -9.84 -4.32
N GLN A 33 16.06 -9.87 -5.45
CA GLN A 33 15.11 -8.83 -5.81
C GLN A 33 13.88 -8.88 -4.90
N LEU A 34 13.46 -10.07 -4.49
CA LEU A 34 12.37 -10.23 -3.53
C LEU A 34 12.68 -9.49 -2.23
N GLU A 35 13.89 -9.68 -1.69
CA GLU A 35 14.28 -9.02 -0.45
C GLU A 35 14.30 -7.50 -0.60
N LYS A 36 14.78 -6.99 -1.73
CA LYS A 36 14.76 -5.56 -2.01
C LYS A 36 13.33 -5.03 -2.04
N TYR A 37 12.44 -5.75 -2.69
CA TYR A 37 11.06 -5.27 -2.83
C TYR A 37 10.29 -5.31 -1.52
N LYS A 38 10.53 -6.35 -0.72
CA LYS A 38 9.97 -6.40 0.63
C LYS A 38 10.37 -5.17 1.45
N ARG A 39 11.64 -4.76 1.32
CA ARG A 39 12.13 -3.59 2.03
C ARG A 39 11.47 -2.31 1.54
N ILE A 40 11.27 -2.19 0.23
CA ILE A 40 10.58 -1.03 -0.35
C ILE A 40 9.16 -0.91 0.21
N LEU A 41 8.42 -2.01 0.26
CA LEU A 41 7.07 -2.02 0.80
C LEU A 41 7.06 -1.72 2.30
N ASP A 42 7.98 -2.33 3.04
CA ASP A 42 8.07 -2.14 4.49
C ASP A 42 8.35 -0.67 4.84
N ILE A 43 9.28 -0.05 4.13
CA ILE A 43 9.60 1.37 4.34
C ILE A 43 8.37 2.24 4.08
N ALA A 44 7.63 1.95 3.01
CA ALA A 44 6.43 2.70 2.69
C ALA A 44 5.37 2.57 3.78
N PHE A 45 5.15 1.36 4.29
CA PHE A 45 4.17 1.15 5.36
C PHE A 45 4.59 1.85 6.65
N ARG A 46 5.87 1.86 6.98
CA ARG A 46 6.36 2.58 8.16
C ARG A 46 6.17 4.07 8.04
N LYS A 47 6.37 4.62 6.84
CA LYS A 47 6.11 6.04 6.59
C LYS A 47 4.64 6.37 6.82
N LEU A 48 3.73 5.49 6.42
CA LEU A 48 2.31 5.68 6.66
C LEU A 48 1.98 5.67 8.16
N GLU A 49 2.58 4.76 8.91
CA GLU A 49 2.35 4.69 10.35
C GLU A 49 2.80 5.97 11.06
N GLN A 50 3.89 6.57 10.61
CA GLN A 50 4.45 7.78 11.21
C GLN A 50 3.71 9.03 10.75
N ASN A 51 3.24 9.05 9.51
CA ASN A 51 2.57 10.20 8.94
C ASN A 51 1.51 9.77 7.93
N PRO A 52 0.29 9.46 8.41
CA PRO A 52 -0.77 8.99 7.50
C PRO A 52 -1.15 9.97 6.40
N ASN A 53 -0.86 11.25 6.58
CA ASN A 53 -1.21 12.28 5.61
C ASN A 53 -0.18 12.42 4.48
N ILE A 54 0.84 11.57 4.46
CA ILE A 54 1.92 11.68 3.47
C ILE A 54 1.45 11.41 2.04
N GLY A 55 0.40 10.59 1.87
CA GLY A 55 -0.09 10.22 0.54
C GLY A 55 -0.78 11.35 -0.19
N LYS A 56 -0.83 11.24 -1.51
CA LYS A 56 -1.49 12.22 -2.36
C LYS A 56 -3.01 12.12 -2.20
N THR A 57 -3.67 13.28 -2.23
CA THR A 57 -5.13 13.38 -2.17
C THR A 57 -5.69 13.55 -3.59
N GLY A 58 -7.00 13.77 -3.68
CA GLY A 58 -7.66 14.02 -4.95
C GLY A 58 -8.35 12.81 -5.56
N LEU A 59 -8.32 11.67 -4.85
CA LEU A 59 -9.04 10.48 -5.27
C LEU A 59 -10.45 10.47 -4.68
N PRO A 60 -11.38 9.73 -5.32
CA PRO A 60 -12.74 9.62 -4.77
C PRO A 60 -12.76 9.03 -3.37
N SER A 61 -13.79 9.36 -2.58
CA SER A 61 -14.05 8.77 -1.27
C SER A 61 -12.91 8.95 -0.27
N ASP A 62 -12.18 10.05 -0.38
CA ASP A 62 -11.07 10.41 0.52
C ASP A 62 -9.91 9.40 0.51
N PHE A 63 -9.79 8.61 -0.52
CA PHE A 63 -8.62 7.74 -0.69
C PHE A 63 -7.37 8.56 -0.92
N ARG A 64 -6.25 8.02 -0.43
CA ARG A 64 -4.93 8.59 -0.66
C ARG A 64 -4.05 7.55 -1.33
N SER A 65 -3.00 8.01 -2.00
CA SER A 65 -2.06 7.12 -2.68
C SER A 65 -0.63 7.43 -2.28
N LEU A 66 0.17 6.38 -2.10
CA LEU A 66 1.60 6.52 -1.80
C LEU A 66 2.38 5.58 -2.72
N GLN A 67 3.35 6.16 -3.45
CA GLN A 67 4.22 5.37 -4.33
C GLN A 67 5.14 4.48 -3.51
N ALA A 68 5.26 3.23 -3.92
CA ALA A 68 6.18 2.26 -3.31
C ALA A 68 6.78 1.42 -4.44
N GLY A 69 7.98 1.78 -4.88
CA GLY A 69 8.60 1.11 -6.02
C GLY A 69 7.77 1.31 -7.28
N SER A 70 7.45 0.22 -7.96
CA SER A 70 6.61 0.23 -9.16
C SER A 70 5.12 0.20 -8.85
N HIS A 71 4.77 0.14 -7.58
CA HIS A 71 3.38 0.01 -7.15
C HIS A 71 2.92 1.24 -6.40
N VAL A 72 1.59 1.36 -6.26
CA VAL A 72 0.97 2.45 -5.53
C VAL A 72 0.08 1.85 -4.47
N ILE A 73 0.26 2.30 -3.23
CA ILE A 73 -0.55 1.89 -2.09
C ILE A 73 -1.74 2.83 -1.99
N PHE A 74 -2.95 2.28 -2.07
CA PHE A 74 -4.18 3.07 -1.93
C PHE A 74 -4.78 2.79 -0.56
N TYR A 75 -5.01 3.86 0.21
CA TYR A 75 -5.44 3.72 1.59
C TYR A 75 -6.39 4.84 2.00
N ARG A 76 -7.07 4.62 3.12
CA ARG A 76 -7.91 5.62 3.78
C ARG A 76 -7.51 5.71 5.23
N ILE A 77 -7.72 6.90 5.81
CA ILE A 77 -7.45 7.13 7.22
C ILE A 77 -8.78 7.11 7.96
N ASP A 78 -8.83 6.40 9.08
CA ASP A 78 -10.01 6.30 9.92
C ASP A 78 -9.57 6.36 11.37
N GLU A 79 -9.94 7.42 12.07
CA GLU A 79 -9.56 7.66 13.47
C GLU A 79 -8.07 7.38 13.72
N THR A 80 -7.74 6.21 14.25
CA THR A 80 -6.35 5.82 14.53
C THR A 80 -5.87 4.69 13.63
N SER A 81 -6.61 4.39 12.57
CA SER A 81 -6.29 3.28 11.66
C SER A 81 -6.04 3.77 10.26
N ILE A 82 -5.14 3.08 9.56
CA ILE A 82 -4.88 3.29 8.15
C ILE A 82 -5.35 2.04 7.44
N HIS A 83 -6.39 2.17 6.64
CA HIS A 83 -6.95 1.04 5.90
C HIS A 83 -6.34 0.97 4.52
N VAL A 84 -5.43 0.02 4.32
CA VAL A 84 -4.84 -0.23 3.01
C VAL A 84 -5.82 -1.07 2.21
N VAL A 85 -6.35 -0.49 1.14
CA VAL A 85 -7.43 -1.13 0.37
C VAL A 85 -6.92 -1.87 -0.85
N ARG A 86 -5.93 -1.34 -1.55
CA ARG A 86 -5.32 -1.99 -2.71
C ARG A 86 -3.86 -1.59 -2.84
N ILE A 87 -3.06 -2.46 -3.45
CA ILE A 87 -1.70 -2.14 -3.86
C ILE A 87 -1.60 -2.54 -5.31
N LEU A 88 -1.59 -1.56 -6.20
CA LEU A 88 -1.68 -1.78 -7.64
C LEU A 88 -0.45 -1.27 -8.35
N HIS A 89 -0.14 -1.88 -9.49
CA HIS A 89 0.91 -1.38 -10.35
C HIS A 89 0.56 0.05 -10.80
N GLY A 90 1.56 0.91 -10.91
CA GLY A 90 1.34 2.33 -11.15
C GLY A 90 0.56 2.68 -12.42
N ARG A 91 0.42 1.74 -13.35
CA ARG A 91 -0.34 1.95 -14.59
C ARG A 91 -1.78 1.46 -14.50
N MET A 92 -2.16 0.82 -13.38
CA MET A 92 -3.52 0.33 -13.23
C MET A 92 -4.45 1.47 -12.81
N ASP A 93 -5.69 1.41 -13.27
CA ASP A 93 -6.69 2.41 -12.95
C ASP A 93 -7.37 2.06 -11.63
N PHE A 94 -7.00 2.78 -10.57
CA PHE A 94 -7.55 2.55 -9.24
C PHE A 94 -9.06 2.78 -9.18
N VAL A 95 -9.55 3.83 -9.83
CA VAL A 95 -10.98 4.16 -9.79
C VAL A 95 -11.81 3.00 -10.33
N ARG A 96 -11.30 2.37 -11.37
CA ARG A 96 -11.95 1.20 -11.96
C ARG A 96 -11.93 0.01 -11.00
N HIS A 97 -10.83 -0.17 -10.27
CA HIS A 97 -10.70 -1.26 -9.31
C HIS A 97 -11.52 -1.03 -8.03
N LEU A 98 -11.84 0.21 -7.72
CA LEU A 98 -12.68 0.51 -6.57
C LEU A 98 -14.04 -0.15 -6.65
N SER A 99 -14.61 -0.24 -7.84
CA SER A 99 -15.94 -0.83 -8.03
C SER A 99 -15.97 -2.33 -7.79
N GLU A 100 -14.81 -2.97 -7.65
CA GLU A 100 -14.69 -4.40 -7.37
C GLU A 100 -14.70 -4.70 -5.87
N GLU A 101 -14.64 -3.70 -5.06
CA GLU A 101 -14.60 -3.82 -3.60
C GLU A 101 -15.98 -4.18 -2.98
#